data_eaa9fd0f88aa6ba14941b03ba7762484
#
_entry.id   eaa9fd0f88aa6ba14941b03ba7762484
#
_cell.length_a   1.000
_cell.length_b   1.000
_cell.length_c   1.000
_cell.angle_alpha   90.00
_cell.angle_beta   90.00
_cell.angle_gamma   90.00
#
_symmetry.space_group_name_H-M   'P 1'
#
loop_
_entity.id
_entity.type
_entity.pdbx_description
1 polymer ?
#
loop_
_entity_poly.entity_id
_entity_poly.type
_entity_poly.pdbx_seq_one_letter_code
_entity_poly.pdbx_strand_id
1 'polypeptide(L)'
;MKSFLLKSGFGIDNLSCEGVPEPKPGPGEILVKMRAWSLNYRDLLVVRGVYAPKLKFPFQMLSDGVGEVIATGPGVTRIKTGDRVAGAFMQTWIEGGINEEKAKSALGGNIPGLAAEYVVLDAEGAVHVPAHLTDEEAATLPCAAVTAWNALVASGNLTAGDTVLVQGTGGVSLFALQFARMLGARVIATSSRDDKLERARALGASDGINYKSTPEWGNAVRDLTAGCGVDHIVEVGGAGTLTQSLHAVRIAGQISLIGVLTGGEVNPIPILMKGVTVQGIFVGSREMFEAMNRAITLNGLKPIIDRVFPFAELPQALRHMESGAHFGKIVLSA
;
A
#
# COMPACT_ATOMS: atom_id res chain seq x y z
N MET A 1 20.62 2.08 19.37
CA MET A 1 20.17 1.70 18.04
C MET A 1 20.05 2.92 17.11
N LYS A 2 20.10 2.74 15.79
CA LYS A 2 19.84 3.81 14.83
C LYS A 2 18.35 3.95 14.55
N SER A 3 17.87 5.20 14.42
CA SER A 3 16.49 5.53 14.04
C SER A 3 16.47 6.76 13.13
N PHE A 4 15.65 6.73 12.09
CA PHE A 4 15.37 7.93 11.29
C PHE A 4 14.20 8.71 11.87
N LEU A 5 14.47 9.97 12.19
CA LEU A 5 13.51 10.89 12.79
C LEU A 5 13.34 12.15 11.93
N LEU A 6 12.11 12.61 11.78
CA LEU A 6 11.83 14.01 11.50
C LEU A 6 12.09 14.79 12.78
N LYS A 7 13.18 15.56 12.83
CA LYS A 7 13.73 16.10 14.09
C LYS A 7 13.01 17.34 14.60
N SER A 8 12.77 18.30 13.73
CA SER A 8 12.27 19.62 14.13
C SER A 8 11.32 20.28 13.13
N GLY A 9 11.01 19.61 12.01
CA GLY A 9 10.17 20.14 10.96
C GLY A 9 9.98 19.17 9.82
N PHE A 10 9.14 19.55 8.86
CA PHE A 10 8.88 18.78 7.65
C PHE A 10 9.97 18.98 6.60
N GLY A 11 10.08 18.05 5.66
CA GLY A 11 11.03 18.02 4.56
C GLY A 11 12.01 16.85 4.63
N ILE A 12 12.41 16.32 3.47
CA ILE A 12 13.36 15.20 3.39
C ILE A 12 14.70 15.59 4.04
N ASP A 13 15.10 16.86 3.92
CA ASP A 13 16.35 17.38 4.48
C ASP A 13 16.34 17.50 6.01
N ASN A 14 15.16 17.43 6.64
CA ASN A 14 14.99 17.38 8.10
C ASN A 14 14.95 15.96 8.67
N LEU A 15 15.10 14.93 7.81
CA LEU A 15 15.31 13.56 8.26
C LEU A 15 16.75 13.38 8.73
N SER A 16 16.92 12.91 9.95
CA SER A 16 18.22 12.58 10.52
C SER A 16 18.24 11.15 11.06
N CYS A 17 19.37 10.47 10.85
CA CYS A 17 19.63 9.18 11.46
C CYS A 17 20.29 9.40 12.82
N GLU A 18 19.57 9.11 13.89
CA GLU A 18 19.99 9.38 15.27
C GLU A 18 20.28 8.10 16.05
N GLY A 19 21.20 8.18 17.01
CA GLY A 19 21.38 7.16 18.02
C GLY A 19 20.35 7.32 19.13
N VAL A 20 19.46 6.35 19.28
CA VAL A 20 18.42 6.34 20.32
C VAL A 20 18.54 5.09 21.20
N PRO A 21 18.06 5.11 22.47
CA PRO A 21 17.99 3.91 23.29
C PRO A 21 17.19 2.80 22.63
N GLU A 22 17.59 1.55 22.85
CA GLU A 22 16.80 0.39 22.42
C GLU A 22 15.54 0.29 23.28
N PRO A 23 14.33 0.18 22.68
CA PRO A 23 13.10 0.07 23.43
C PRO A 23 12.94 -1.31 24.05
N LYS A 24 12.08 -1.43 25.07
CA LYS A 24 11.74 -2.70 25.72
C LYS A 24 10.24 -2.95 25.59
N PRO A 25 9.82 -4.19 25.28
CA PRO A 25 8.40 -4.50 25.16
C PRO A 25 7.73 -4.50 26.54
N GLY A 26 6.59 -3.83 26.65
CA GLY A 26 5.67 -3.88 27.78
C GLY A 26 4.70 -5.07 27.68
N PRO A 27 3.71 -5.16 28.59
CA PRO A 27 2.67 -6.18 28.53
C PRO A 27 1.89 -6.12 27.19
N GLY A 28 1.72 -7.26 26.53
CA GLY A 28 1.05 -7.38 25.22
C GLY A 28 1.89 -6.94 24.02
N GLU A 29 3.13 -6.50 24.23
CA GLU A 29 4.00 -5.99 23.17
C GLU A 29 5.12 -6.96 22.82
N ILE A 30 5.68 -6.79 21.63
CA ILE A 30 6.84 -7.53 21.11
C ILE A 30 7.94 -6.55 20.71
N LEU A 31 9.20 -6.96 20.89
CA LEU A 31 10.36 -6.25 20.35
C LEU A 31 10.81 -6.94 19.06
N VAL A 32 10.82 -6.18 17.98
CA VAL A 32 11.17 -6.65 16.64
C VAL A 32 12.49 -6.04 16.20
N LYS A 33 13.47 -6.87 15.83
CA LYS A 33 14.68 -6.46 15.12
C LYS A 33 14.35 -6.35 13.63
N MET A 34 14.31 -5.15 13.12
CA MET A 34 13.95 -4.88 11.74
C MET A 34 15.00 -5.39 10.75
N ARG A 35 14.53 -5.95 9.63
CA ARG A 35 15.34 -6.52 8.55
C ARG A 35 15.18 -5.75 7.24
N ALA A 36 13.95 -5.31 6.96
CA ALA A 36 13.63 -4.51 5.78
C ALA A 36 12.45 -3.58 6.02
N TRP A 37 12.38 -2.49 5.25
CA TRP A 37 11.28 -1.51 5.25
C TRP A 37 10.85 -1.23 3.82
N SER A 38 9.62 -0.80 3.65
CA SER A 38 9.12 -0.45 2.33
C SER A 38 8.40 0.91 2.33
N LEU A 39 8.68 1.72 1.32
CA LEU A 39 8.12 3.05 1.20
C LEU A 39 6.73 3.01 0.57
N ASN A 40 5.88 3.90 1.05
CA ASN A 40 4.57 4.21 0.49
C ASN A 40 4.49 5.70 0.15
N TYR A 41 3.68 6.09 -0.83
CA TYR A 41 3.54 7.50 -1.22
C TYR A 41 3.11 8.39 -0.03
N ARG A 42 2.31 7.84 0.90
CA ARG A 42 1.95 8.55 2.13
C ARG A 42 3.15 8.96 2.99
N ASP A 43 4.25 8.19 2.97
CA ASP A 43 5.45 8.54 3.74
C ASP A 43 6.06 9.84 3.21
N LEU A 44 6.04 10.04 1.89
CA LEU A 44 6.42 11.29 1.27
C LEU A 44 5.47 12.43 1.67
N LEU A 45 4.16 12.18 1.75
CA LEU A 45 3.18 13.17 2.22
C LEU A 45 3.35 13.50 3.70
N VAL A 46 3.73 12.53 4.54
CA VAL A 46 4.07 12.75 5.96
C VAL A 46 5.31 13.64 6.07
N VAL A 47 6.38 13.32 5.34
CA VAL A 47 7.60 14.14 5.31
C VAL A 47 7.32 15.57 4.87
N ARG A 48 6.40 15.77 3.93
CA ARG A 48 5.98 17.10 3.44
C ARG A 48 5.00 17.84 4.34
N GLY A 49 4.54 17.22 5.44
CA GLY A 49 3.54 17.81 6.33
C GLY A 49 2.11 17.86 5.75
N VAL A 50 1.86 17.18 4.65
CA VAL A 50 0.54 17.17 3.99
C VAL A 50 -0.40 16.15 4.64
N TYR A 51 0.10 14.95 4.95
CA TYR A 51 -0.71 13.87 5.51
C TYR A 51 -1.04 14.07 6.99
N ALA A 52 -0.07 14.53 7.77
CA ALA A 52 -0.19 14.74 9.22
C ALA A 52 0.37 16.12 9.62
N PRO A 53 -0.32 17.23 9.30
CA PRO A 53 0.21 18.58 9.50
C PRO A 53 0.38 18.98 10.98
N LYS A 54 -0.22 18.25 11.91
CA LYS A 54 -0.12 18.49 13.36
C LYS A 54 0.87 17.54 14.05
N LEU A 55 1.76 16.92 13.30
CA LEU A 55 2.75 15.98 13.81
C LEU A 55 3.64 16.64 14.87
N LYS A 56 3.88 15.93 15.98
CA LYS A 56 4.81 16.38 17.02
C LYS A 56 6.21 15.82 16.73
N PHE A 57 7.21 16.67 16.80
CA PHE A 57 8.61 16.30 16.62
C PHE A 57 9.32 16.05 17.95
N PRO A 58 10.37 15.17 18.00
CA PRO A 58 10.83 14.33 16.91
C PRO A 58 9.85 13.20 16.59
N PHE A 59 9.76 12.76 15.32
CA PHE A 59 8.83 11.73 14.91
C PHE A 59 9.49 10.65 14.04
N GLN A 60 9.28 9.38 14.42
CA GLN A 60 9.76 8.21 13.68
C GLN A 60 8.77 7.84 12.57
N MET A 61 9.29 7.75 11.36
CA MET A 61 8.51 7.52 10.16
C MET A 61 8.33 6.06 9.78
N LEU A 62 7.73 5.84 8.61
CA LEU A 62 7.44 4.60 7.89
C LEU A 62 6.39 3.73 8.59
N SER A 63 5.49 3.16 7.76
CA SER A 63 4.46 2.24 8.24
C SER A 63 4.79 0.78 7.96
N ASP A 64 5.62 0.52 6.95
CA ASP A 64 5.83 -0.82 6.42
C ASP A 64 7.23 -1.32 6.74
N GLY A 65 7.30 -2.52 7.28
CA GLY A 65 8.55 -3.20 7.54
C GLY A 65 8.33 -4.63 8.02
N VAL A 66 9.38 -5.40 7.96
CA VAL A 66 9.46 -6.78 8.44
C VAL A 66 10.69 -6.96 9.31
N GLY A 67 10.58 -7.82 10.30
CA GLY A 67 11.71 -8.17 11.15
C GLY A 67 11.48 -9.46 11.94
N GLU A 68 12.44 -9.77 12.76
CA GLU A 68 12.44 -10.92 13.65
C GLU A 68 12.11 -10.50 15.07
N VAL A 69 11.19 -11.20 15.71
CA VAL A 69 10.85 -10.98 17.12
C VAL A 69 12.01 -11.48 18.01
N ILE A 70 12.60 -10.58 18.77
CA ILE A 70 13.73 -10.90 19.66
C ILE A 70 13.35 -10.95 21.13
N ALA A 71 12.21 -10.37 21.50
CA ALA A 71 11.66 -10.47 22.86
C ALA A 71 10.13 -10.28 22.82
N THR A 72 9.45 -10.87 23.81
CA THR A 72 8.01 -10.71 24.04
C THR A 72 7.76 -10.19 25.44
N GLY A 73 6.83 -9.28 25.58
CA GLY A 73 6.35 -8.81 26.87
C GLY A 73 5.38 -9.79 27.55
N PRO A 74 5.04 -9.55 28.83
CA PRO A 74 4.08 -10.39 29.55
C PRO A 74 2.72 -10.47 28.84
N GLY A 75 2.10 -11.66 28.84
CA GLY A 75 0.78 -11.92 28.27
C GLY A 75 0.75 -12.18 26.75
N VAL A 76 1.87 -12.06 26.06
CA VAL A 76 1.94 -12.40 24.62
C VAL A 76 1.93 -13.91 24.44
N THR A 77 0.98 -14.41 23.65
CA THR A 77 0.82 -15.87 23.38
C THR A 77 0.84 -16.20 21.89
N ARG A 78 0.41 -15.27 21.02
CA ARG A 78 0.24 -15.49 19.59
C ARG A 78 1.56 -15.41 18.80
N ILE A 79 2.49 -14.63 19.27
CA ILE A 79 3.79 -14.35 18.66
C ILE A 79 4.90 -14.86 19.59
N LYS A 80 5.96 -15.41 19.05
CA LYS A 80 7.11 -15.96 19.79
C LYS A 80 8.42 -15.34 19.33
N THR A 81 9.41 -15.37 20.19
CA THR A 81 10.80 -15.06 19.82
C THR A 81 11.26 -15.96 18.68
N GLY A 82 11.87 -15.38 17.66
CA GLY A 82 12.26 -16.02 16.41
C GLY A 82 11.22 -15.96 15.29
N ASP A 83 9.98 -15.57 15.59
CA ASP A 83 8.97 -15.37 14.55
C ASP A 83 9.33 -14.21 13.64
N ARG A 84 9.02 -14.38 12.36
CA ARG A 84 9.20 -13.36 11.32
C ARG A 84 7.89 -12.66 11.05
N VAL A 85 7.83 -11.37 11.38
CA VAL A 85 6.57 -10.61 11.39
C VAL A 85 6.67 -9.27 10.68
N ALA A 86 5.53 -8.78 10.18
CA ALA A 86 5.31 -7.39 9.78
C ALA A 86 4.25 -6.75 10.69
N GLY A 87 4.32 -5.45 10.91
CA GLY A 87 3.26 -4.71 11.59
C GLY A 87 2.07 -4.48 10.66
N ALA A 88 0.85 -4.72 11.13
CA ALA A 88 -0.34 -4.22 10.46
C ALA A 88 -0.29 -2.69 10.42
N PHE A 89 -0.70 -2.10 9.30
CA PHE A 89 -0.64 -0.63 9.11
C PHE A 89 -1.34 0.13 10.24
N MET A 90 -2.51 -0.35 10.65
CA MET A 90 -3.23 0.10 11.84
C MET A 90 -3.15 -0.97 12.91
N GLN A 91 -2.43 -0.69 13.99
CA GLN A 91 -2.09 -1.67 15.02
C GLN A 91 -3.31 -2.24 15.76
N THR A 92 -4.39 -1.48 15.88
CA THR A 92 -5.61 -1.88 16.59
C THR A 92 -6.77 -2.30 15.70
N TRP A 93 -6.60 -2.24 14.37
CA TRP A 93 -7.61 -2.75 13.46
C TRP A 93 -7.44 -4.25 13.18
N ILE A 94 -7.92 -5.04 14.12
CA ILE A 94 -7.78 -6.50 14.07
C ILE A 94 -8.73 -7.11 13.03
N GLU A 95 -10.03 -6.76 13.10
CA GLU A 95 -11.09 -7.33 12.26
C GLU A 95 -12.27 -6.37 12.09
N GLY A 96 -13.22 -6.75 11.22
CA GLY A 96 -14.47 -6.03 10.99
C GLY A 96 -14.26 -4.64 10.38
N GLY A 97 -15.28 -3.78 10.48
CA GLY A 97 -15.25 -2.42 9.93
C GLY A 97 -14.24 -1.50 10.61
N ILE A 98 -13.72 -0.52 9.84
CA ILE A 98 -12.89 0.56 10.38
C ILE A 98 -13.76 1.54 11.18
N ASN A 99 -13.17 2.14 12.22
CA ASN A 99 -13.74 3.24 12.99
C ASN A 99 -12.64 4.26 13.35
N GLU A 100 -13.02 5.36 13.99
CA GLU A 100 -12.08 6.44 14.33
C GLU A 100 -10.95 6.00 15.27
N GLU A 101 -11.23 5.09 16.22
CA GLU A 101 -10.24 4.58 17.16
C GLU A 101 -9.19 3.74 16.42
N LYS A 102 -9.62 2.79 15.61
CA LYS A 102 -8.73 1.97 14.78
C LYS A 102 -7.89 2.82 13.85
N ALA A 103 -8.48 3.83 13.21
CA ALA A 103 -7.78 4.73 12.29
C ALA A 103 -6.65 5.54 12.97
N LYS A 104 -6.77 5.84 14.27
CA LYS A 104 -5.75 6.57 15.04
C LYS A 104 -4.51 5.73 15.36
N SER A 105 -4.50 4.43 15.09
CA SER A 105 -3.37 3.54 15.34
C SER A 105 -2.44 3.31 14.14
N ALA A 106 -2.52 4.17 13.11
CA ALA A 106 -1.71 4.05 11.89
C ALA A 106 -0.24 4.38 12.17
N LEU A 107 0.64 3.39 11.91
CA LEU A 107 2.09 3.51 12.04
C LEU A 107 2.66 4.61 11.13
N GLY A 108 3.66 5.34 11.63
CA GLY A 108 4.36 6.37 10.86
C GLY A 108 3.48 7.54 10.42
N GLY A 109 2.40 7.80 11.15
CA GLY A 109 1.48 8.92 10.88
C GLY A 109 0.76 9.36 12.15
N ASN A 110 -0.05 8.50 12.76
CA ASN A 110 -0.74 8.79 14.01
C ASN A 110 0.08 8.36 15.22
N ILE A 111 0.79 7.25 15.10
CA ILE A 111 1.72 6.72 16.11
C ILE A 111 3.11 6.58 15.48
N PRO A 112 4.18 6.46 16.30
CA PRO A 112 5.53 6.25 15.79
C PRO A 112 5.59 5.10 14.78
N GLY A 113 6.42 5.26 13.75
CA GLY A 113 6.56 4.28 12.68
C GLY A 113 7.70 3.28 12.92
N LEU A 114 8.19 2.71 11.83
CA LEU A 114 9.12 1.58 11.86
C LEU A 114 10.55 1.94 11.44
N ALA A 115 10.86 3.23 11.18
CA ALA A 115 12.17 3.65 10.66
C ALA A 115 13.29 3.59 11.73
N ALA A 116 13.51 2.40 12.32
CA ALA A 116 14.55 2.13 13.30
C ALA A 116 15.04 0.68 13.22
N GLU A 117 16.22 0.38 13.78
CA GLU A 117 16.78 -0.98 13.84
C GLU A 117 15.94 -1.92 14.73
N TYR A 118 15.31 -1.37 15.78
CA TYR A 118 14.44 -2.10 16.69
C TYR A 118 13.16 -1.31 16.93
N VAL A 119 12.04 -1.98 16.95
CA VAL A 119 10.74 -1.36 17.21
C VAL A 119 9.91 -2.22 18.15
N VAL A 120 9.08 -1.58 18.95
CA VAL A 120 8.05 -2.24 19.75
C VAL A 120 6.73 -2.16 18.97
N LEU A 121 6.04 -3.30 18.87
CA LEU A 121 4.71 -3.41 18.25
C LEU A 121 3.75 -4.08 19.24
N ASP A 122 2.47 -3.76 19.14
CA ASP A 122 1.41 -4.56 19.74
C ASP A 122 1.45 -5.98 19.11
N ALA A 123 1.49 -7.01 19.96
CA ALA A 123 1.50 -8.39 19.48
C ALA A 123 0.25 -8.74 18.65
N GLU A 124 -0.90 -8.13 18.98
CA GLU A 124 -2.12 -8.29 18.18
C GLU A 124 -2.05 -7.53 16.85
N GLY A 125 -1.25 -6.45 16.75
CA GLY A 125 -0.99 -5.72 15.52
C GLY A 125 0.08 -6.35 14.63
N ALA A 126 0.74 -7.43 15.04
CA ALA A 126 1.78 -8.10 14.26
C ALA A 126 1.20 -9.28 13.44
N VAL A 127 1.73 -9.51 12.25
CA VAL A 127 1.29 -10.57 11.31
C VAL A 127 2.48 -11.40 10.85
N HIS A 128 2.39 -12.73 10.93
CA HIS A 128 3.38 -13.62 10.34
C HIS A 128 3.41 -13.45 8.83
N VAL A 129 4.60 -13.37 8.26
CA VAL A 129 4.77 -13.20 6.81
C VAL A 129 5.01 -14.53 6.10
N PRO A 130 4.63 -14.66 4.80
CA PRO A 130 4.84 -15.88 4.04
C PRO A 130 6.31 -16.31 4.02
N ALA A 131 6.58 -17.59 4.30
CA ALA A 131 7.93 -18.13 4.46
C ALA A 131 8.76 -18.11 3.15
N HIS A 132 8.11 -18.14 1.99
CA HIS A 132 8.77 -18.13 0.68
C HIS A 132 9.23 -16.73 0.22
N LEU A 133 8.80 -15.67 0.92
CA LEU A 133 9.20 -14.30 0.62
C LEU A 133 10.50 -13.94 1.34
N THR A 134 11.36 -13.16 0.68
CA THR A 134 12.49 -12.50 1.35
C THR A 134 12.00 -11.42 2.32
N ASP A 135 12.89 -10.84 3.12
CA ASP A 135 12.50 -9.75 4.03
C ASP A 135 12.09 -8.51 3.24
N GLU A 136 12.78 -8.20 2.14
CA GLU A 136 12.46 -7.10 1.25
C GLU A 136 11.08 -7.28 0.59
N GLU A 137 10.78 -8.48 0.12
CA GLU A 137 9.48 -8.82 -0.46
C GLU A 137 8.37 -8.70 0.59
N ALA A 138 8.57 -9.28 1.78
CA ALA A 138 7.58 -9.27 2.87
C ALA A 138 7.32 -7.84 3.41
N ALA A 139 8.33 -6.97 3.45
CA ALA A 139 8.18 -5.59 3.88
C ALA A 139 7.22 -4.77 3.00
N THR A 140 6.93 -5.21 1.77
CA THR A 140 6.04 -4.49 0.84
C THR A 140 4.56 -4.72 1.08
N LEU A 141 4.20 -5.67 1.95
CA LEU A 141 2.83 -6.17 2.11
C LEU A 141 1.90 -5.25 2.92
N PRO A 142 2.32 -4.66 4.07
CA PRO A 142 1.39 -4.09 5.05
C PRO A 142 0.46 -3.00 4.54
N CYS A 143 0.95 -2.09 3.71
CA CYS A 143 0.13 -1.01 3.14
C CYS A 143 -0.37 -1.37 1.74
N ALA A 144 0.53 -1.48 0.76
CA ALA A 144 0.16 -1.54 -0.65
C ALA A 144 -0.58 -2.83 -1.02
N ALA A 145 -0.12 -4.00 -0.54
CA ALA A 145 -0.75 -5.27 -0.85
C ALA A 145 -2.09 -5.42 -0.11
N VAL A 146 -2.14 -5.08 1.18
CA VAL A 146 -3.40 -5.12 1.95
C VAL A 146 -4.44 -4.17 1.36
N THR A 147 -4.03 -2.97 0.90
CA THR A 147 -4.92 -2.04 0.21
C THR A 147 -5.51 -2.64 -1.06
N ALA A 148 -4.67 -3.24 -1.91
CA ALA A 148 -5.12 -3.89 -3.13
C ALA A 148 -6.03 -5.09 -2.85
N TRP A 149 -5.72 -5.88 -1.82
CA TRP A 149 -6.56 -6.98 -1.36
C TRP A 149 -7.92 -6.50 -0.86
N ASN A 150 -7.95 -5.48 -0.04
CA ASN A 150 -9.19 -4.88 0.44
C ASN A 150 -10.02 -4.35 -0.74
N ALA A 151 -9.40 -3.61 -1.65
CA ALA A 151 -10.08 -3.00 -2.79
C ALA A 151 -10.74 -4.02 -3.73
N LEU A 152 -10.10 -5.17 -3.95
CA LEU A 152 -10.59 -6.16 -4.91
C LEU A 152 -11.35 -7.32 -4.26
N VAL A 153 -10.89 -7.79 -3.09
CA VAL A 153 -11.40 -9.02 -2.47
C VAL A 153 -12.35 -8.71 -1.32
N ALA A 154 -11.85 -8.03 -0.26
CA ALA A 154 -12.65 -7.87 0.94
C ALA A 154 -13.84 -6.91 0.75
N SER A 155 -13.67 -5.83 0.02
CA SER A 155 -14.71 -4.84 -0.29
C SER A 155 -15.19 -4.91 -1.73
N GLY A 156 -14.33 -5.39 -2.65
CA GLY A 156 -14.61 -5.41 -4.09
C GLY A 156 -15.46 -6.59 -4.55
N ASN A 157 -15.43 -7.71 -3.81
CA ASN A 157 -16.10 -8.96 -4.21
C ASN A 157 -15.72 -9.40 -5.63
N LEU A 158 -14.47 -9.25 -6.02
CA LEU A 158 -13.95 -9.61 -7.33
C LEU A 158 -14.22 -11.09 -7.64
N THR A 159 -14.76 -11.37 -8.82
CA THR A 159 -15.03 -12.72 -9.31
C THR A 159 -14.22 -13.05 -10.56
N ALA A 160 -14.01 -14.35 -10.81
CA ALA A 160 -13.36 -14.79 -12.03
C ALA A 160 -14.17 -14.37 -13.26
N GLY A 161 -13.48 -13.84 -14.28
CA GLY A 161 -14.09 -13.28 -15.48
C GLY A 161 -14.36 -11.78 -15.44
N ASP A 162 -14.29 -11.13 -14.27
CA ASP A 162 -14.39 -9.67 -14.16
C ASP A 162 -13.23 -8.97 -14.89
N THR A 163 -13.45 -7.71 -15.24
CA THR A 163 -12.42 -6.83 -15.80
C THR A 163 -12.05 -5.75 -14.79
N VAL A 164 -10.77 -5.65 -14.48
CA VAL A 164 -10.21 -4.69 -13.54
C VAL A 164 -9.37 -3.65 -14.27
N LEU A 165 -9.60 -2.37 -14.00
CA LEU A 165 -8.71 -1.28 -14.39
C LEU A 165 -7.80 -0.91 -13.23
N VAL A 166 -6.47 -0.94 -13.46
CA VAL A 166 -5.48 -0.44 -12.52
C VAL A 166 -4.82 0.83 -13.06
N GLN A 167 -4.70 1.87 -12.24
CA GLN A 167 -4.11 3.13 -12.64
C GLN A 167 -2.65 3.22 -12.21
N GLY A 168 -1.77 3.49 -13.19
CA GLY A 168 -0.34 3.58 -12.95
C GLY A 168 0.31 2.23 -12.64
N THR A 169 1.57 2.27 -12.24
CA THR A 169 2.44 1.12 -12.01
C THR A 169 3.17 1.23 -10.66
N GLY A 170 2.52 1.84 -9.69
CA GLY A 170 2.97 1.89 -8.30
C GLY A 170 2.63 0.61 -7.53
N GLY A 171 2.98 0.57 -6.26
CA GLY A 171 2.83 -0.62 -5.43
C GLY A 171 1.42 -1.18 -5.39
N VAL A 172 0.41 -0.35 -5.07
CA VAL A 172 -1.00 -0.79 -5.00
C VAL A 172 -1.47 -1.35 -6.35
N SER A 173 -1.17 -0.65 -7.44
CA SER A 173 -1.63 -1.04 -8.79
C SER A 173 -1.03 -2.35 -9.27
N LEU A 174 0.26 -2.61 -8.95
CA LEU A 174 0.88 -3.88 -9.34
C LEU A 174 0.41 -5.04 -8.46
N PHE A 175 0.18 -4.83 -7.16
CA PHE A 175 -0.48 -5.85 -6.33
C PHE A 175 -1.90 -6.13 -6.81
N ALA A 176 -2.67 -5.09 -7.15
CA ALA A 176 -4.01 -5.25 -7.70
C ALA A 176 -4.01 -6.04 -9.02
N LEU A 177 -3.04 -5.76 -9.92
CA LEU A 177 -2.83 -6.54 -11.13
C LEU A 177 -2.56 -8.01 -10.82
N GLN A 178 -1.62 -8.28 -9.90
CA GLN A 178 -1.25 -9.64 -9.52
C GLN A 178 -2.43 -10.39 -8.86
N PHE A 179 -3.17 -9.76 -7.95
CA PHE A 179 -4.34 -10.37 -7.30
C PHE A 179 -5.49 -10.60 -8.28
N ALA A 180 -5.79 -9.63 -9.14
CA ALA A 180 -6.82 -9.78 -10.16
C ALA A 180 -6.52 -10.96 -11.09
N ARG A 181 -5.27 -11.08 -11.55
CA ARG A 181 -4.81 -12.20 -12.37
C ARG A 181 -4.89 -13.54 -11.62
N MET A 182 -4.44 -13.57 -10.38
CA MET A 182 -4.50 -14.75 -9.51
C MET A 182 -5.94 -15.26 -9.35
N LEU A 183 -6.91 -14.34 -9.32
CA LEU A 183 -8.35 -14.66 -9.16
C LEU A 183 -9.09 -14.85 -10.49
N GLY A 184 -8.39 -14.84 -11.63
CA GLY A 184 -8.98 -15.12 -12.94
C GLY A 184 -9.66 -13.93 -13.61
N ALA A 185 -9.35 -12.70 -13.21
CA ALA A 185 -9.86 -11.50 -13.84
C ALA A 185 -8.96 -11.01 -14.99
N ARG A 186 -9.57 -10.31 -15.97
CA ARG A 186 -8.87 -9.54 -16.99
C ARG A 186 -8.38 -8.23 -16.39
N VAL A 187 -7.16 -7.79 -16.76
CA VAL A 187 -6.60 -6.53 -16.24
C VAL A 187 -6.24 -5.59 -17.38
N ILE A 188 -6.75 -4.36 -17.31
CA ILE A 188 -6.33 -3.22 -18.12
C ILE A 188 -5.48 -2.31 -17.23
N ALA A 189 -4.30 -1.90 -17.70
CA ALA A 189 -3.41 -1.01 -16.97
C ALA A 189 -3.25 0.34 -17.66
N THR A 190 -3.20 1.44 -16.89
CA THR A 190 -2.83 2.74 -17.44
C THR A 190 -1.45 3.17 -16.94
N SER A 191 -0.70 3.93 -17.75
CA SER A 191 0.58 4.52 -17.34
C SER A 191 0.87 5.75 -18.18
N SER A 192 1.85 6.56 -17.77
CA SER A 192 2.38 7.68 -18.55
C SER A 192 3.52 7.27 -19.49
N ARG A 193 3.94 5.98 -19.47
CA ARG A 193 5.14 5.48 -20.16
C ARG A 193 4.87 4.11 -20.75
N ASP A 194 5.24 3.92 -22.02
CA ASP A 194 5.01 2.67 -22.75
C ASP A 194 5.90 1.53 -22.23
N ASP A 195 7.15 1.81 -21.82
CA ASP A 195 8.04 0.82 -21.20
C ASP A 195 7.46 0.22 -19.90
N LYS A 196 6.76 1.04 -19.11
CA LYS A 196 6.05 0.56 -17.91
C LYS A 196 4.82 -0.28 -18.28
N LEU A 197 4.12 0.06 -19.36
CA LEU A 197 2.99 -0.73 -19.87
C LEU A 197 3.44 -2.09 -20.41
N GLU A 198 4.57 -2.16 -21.09
CA GLU A 198 5.16 -3.44 -21.52
C GLU A 198 5.49 -4.35 -20.34
N ARG A 199 6.10 -3.78 -19.29
CA ARG A 199 6.35 -4.52 -18.05
C ARG A 199 5.05 -4.98 -17.38
N ALA A 200 4.01 -4.16 -17.38
CA ALA A 200 2.70 -4.55 -16.85
C ALA A 200 2.06 -5.69 -17.67
N ARG A 201 2.20 -5.68 -19.01
CA ARG A 201 1.77 -6.79 -19.85
C ARG A 201 2.55 -8.08 -19.55
N ALA A 202 3.86 -8.00 -19.34
CA ALA A 202 4.67 -9.14 -18.95
C ALA A 202 4.24 -9.73 -17.58
N LEU A 203 3.64 -8.91 -16.69
CA LEU A 203 3.02 -9.35 -15.44
C LEU A 203 1.58 -9.85 -15.61
N GLY A 204 1.03 -9.81 -16.83
CA GLY A 204 -0.29 -10.35 -17.18
C GLY A 204 -1.40 -9.32 -17.36
N ALA A 205 -1.10 -8.03 -17.47
CA ALA A 205 -2.10 -7.08 -17.97
C ALA A 205 -2.45 -7.44 -19.42
N SER A 206 -3.74 -7.57 -19.72
CA SER A 206 -4.23 -7.90 -21.07
C SER A 206 -4.05 -6.74 -22.02
N ASP A 207 -4.23 -5.51 -21.51
CA ASP A 207 -4.15 -4.27 -22.27
C ASP A 207 -3.46 -3.17 -21.48
N GLY A 208 -2.88 -2.22 -22.21
CA GLY A 208 -2.22 -1.06 -21.61
C GLY A 208 -2.57 0.22 -22.35
N ILE A 209 -2.92 1.26 -21.61
CA ILE A 209 -3.28 2.58 -22.16
C ILE A 209 -2.29 3.62 -21.65
N ASN A 210 -1.60 4.31 -22.55
CA ASN A 210 -0.78 5.46 -22.19
C ASN A 210 -1.66 6.71 -22.12
N TYR A 211 -1.94 7.19 -20.90
CA TYR A 211 -2.83 8.32 -20.70
C TYR A 211 -2.24 9.68 -21.13
N LYS A 212 -0.93 9.75 -21.47
CA LYS A 212 -0.34 10.96 -22.06
C LYS A 212 -0.67 11.08 -23.54
N SER A 213 -0.63 9.97 -24.29
CA SER A 213 -1.03 9.92 -25.69
C SER A 213 -2.54 9.75 -25.88
N THR A 214 -3.23 9.23 -24.85
CA THR A 214 -4.68 8.98 -24.86
C THR A 214 -5.30 9.64 -23.62
N PRO A 215 -5.46 10.97 -23.59
CA PRO A 215 -6.02 11.68 -22.44
C PRO A 215 -7.45 11.24 -22.08
N GLU A 216 -8.27 10.93 -23.10
CA GLU A 216 -9.61 10.37 -22.95
C GLU A 216 -9.57 8.85 -22.73
N TRP A 217 -8.70 8.39 -21.80
CA TRP A 217 -8.49 6.97 -21.57
C TRP A 217 -9.74 6.20 -21.11
N GLY A 218 -10.74 6.90 -20.56
CA GLY A 218 -12.04 6.31 -20.23
C GLY A 218 -12.77 5.80 -21.48
N ASN A 219 -12.68 6.50 -22.63
CA ASN A 219 -13.22 6.06 -23.90
C ASN A 219 -12.46 4.80 -24.38
N ALA A 220 -11.13 4.83 -24.34
CA ALA A 220 -10.31 3.70 -24.75
C ALA A 220 -10.61 2.43 -23.91
N VAL A 221 -10.88 2.57 -22.61
CA VAL A 221 -11.32 1.44 -21.77
C VAL A 221 -12.66 0.89 -22.23
N ARG A 222 -13.61 1.75 -22.59
CA ARG A 222 -14.91 1.30 -23.11
C ARG A 222 -14.76 0.59 -24.46
N ASP A 223 -13.91 1.07 -25.34
CA ASP A 223 -13.63 0.42 -26.64
C ASP A 223 -13.04 -0.98 -26.42
N LEU A 224 -12.08 -1.14 -25.49
CA LEU A 224 -11.48 -2.42 -25.12
C LEU A 224 -12.48 -3.40 -24.46
N THR A 225 -13.61 -2.89 -23.98
CA THR A 225 -14.67 -3.66 -23.29
C THR A 225 -15.97 -3.70 -24.11
N ALA A 226 -15.91 -3.51 -25.44
CA ALA A 226 -17.05 -3.50 -26.35
C ALA A 226 -18.19 -2.56 -25.89
N GLY A 227 -17.84 -1.40 -25.33
CA GLY A 227 -18.77 -0.39 -24.83
C GLY A 227 -19.33 -0.65 -23.42
N CYS A 228 -19.08 -1.80 -22.79
CA CYS A 228 -19.61 -2.13 -21.47
C CYS A 228 -18.95 -1.34 -20.34
N GLY A 229 -17.65 -1.17 -20.37
CA GLY A 229 -16.83 -0.67 -19.26
C GLY A 229 -16.31 -1.80 -18.35
N VAL A 230 -15.49 -1.45 -17.38
CA VAL A 230 -14.86 -2.41 -16.45
C VAL A 230 -15.70 -2.61 -15.20
N ASP A 231 -15.56 -3.78 -14.55
CA ASP A 231 -16.26 -4.14 -13.31
C ASP A 231 -15.69 -3.38 -12.12
N HIS A 232 -14.36 -3.32 -12.01
CA HIS A 232 -13.64 -2.71 -10.90
C HIS A 232 -12.57 -1.72 -11.37
N ILE A 233 -12.44 -0.62 -10.65
CA ILE A 233 -11.36 0.34 -10.85
C ILE A 233 -10.60 0.53 -9.53
N VAL A 234 -9.29 0.32 -9.57
CA VAL A 234 -8.36 0.66 -8.50
C VAL A 234 -7.87 2.08 -8.73
N GLU A 235 -8.56 3.04 -8.11
CA GLU A 235 -8.40 4.47 -8.31
C GLU A 235 -7.35 5.05 -7.36
N VAL A 236 -6.17 5.39 -7.90
CA VAL A 236 -5.06 5.92 -7.11
C VAL A 236 -4.74 7.40 -7.42
N GLY A 237 -5.38 7.99 -8.41
CA GLY A 237 -5.09 9.37 -8.84
C GLY A 237 -5.89 10.43 -8.09
N GLY A 238 -7.12 10.15 -7.71
CA GLY A 238 -8.02 11.09 -7.03
C GLY A 238 -8.90 11.90 -7.98
N ALA A 239 -9.25 13.14 -7.61
CA ALA A 239 -10.22 13.95 -8.35
C ALA A 239 -9.86 14.16 -9.83
N GLY A 240 -8.57 14.30 -10.16
CA GLY A 240 -8.12 14.50 -11.54
C GLY A 240 -8.29 13.29 -12.47
N THR A 241 -8.47 12.08 -11.92
CA THR A 241 -8.69 10.86 -12.70
C THR A 241 -10.10 10.30 -12.55
N LEU A 242 -10.81 10.67 -11.48
CA LEU A 242 -12.10 10.08 -11.13
C LEU A 242 -13.19 10.31 -12.19
N THR A 243 -13.15 11.43 -12.91
CA THR A 243 -14.07 11.68 -14.04
C THR A 243 -13.91 10.63 -15.14
N GLN A 244 -12.68 10.31 -15.52
CA GLN A 244 -12.40 9.28 -16.51
C GLN A 244 -12.74 7.88 -15.97
N SER A 245 -12.50 7.62 -14.67
CA SER A 245 -12.90 6.39 -13.99
C SER A 245 -14.41 6.19 -14.02
N LEU A 246 -15.19 7.22 -13.74
CA LEU A 246 -16.65 7.21 -13.83
C LEU A 246 -17.15 6.95 -15.26
N HIS A 247 -16.38 7.38 -16.27
CA HIS A 247 -16.68 7.05 -17.66
C HIS A 247 -16.36 5.59 -17.99
N ALA A 248 -15.21 5.10 -17.54
CA ALA A 248 -14.67 3.77 -17.83
C ALA A 248 -15.42 2.62 -17.14
N VAL A 249 -15.96 2.87 -15.93
CA VAL A 249 -16.67 1.85 -15.15
C VAL A 249 -18.01 1.50 -15.78
N ARG A 250 -18.42 0.22 -15.73
CA ARG A 250 -19.75 -0.22 -16.19
C ARG A 250 -20.88 0.27 -15.27
N ILE A 251 -22.11 0.10 -15.72
CA ILE A 251 -23.30 0.26 -14.86
C ILE A 251 -23.19 -0.74 -13.69
N ALA A 252 -23.49 -0.27 -12.49
CA ALA A 252 -23.36 -0.99 -11.23
C ALA A 252 -21.94 -1.57 -10.96
N GLY A 253 -20.90 -0.98 -11.55
CA GLY A 253 -19.52 -1.34 -11.25
C GLY A 253 -18.99 -0.63 -10.00
N GLN A 254 -17.76 -0.92 -9.63
CA GLN A 254 -17.15 -0.41 -8.40
C GLN A 254 -15.86 0.37 -8.68
N ILE A 255 -15.71 1.49 -7.99
CA ILE A 255 -14.48 2.29 -7.94
C ILE A 255 -13.96 2.27 -6.51
N SER A 256 -12.80 1.66 -6.30
CA SER A 256 -12.08 1.66 -5.03
C SER A 256 -11.17 2.89 -4.99
N LEU A 257 -11.59 3.95 -4.30
CA LEU A 257 -10.87 5.21 -4.18
C LEU A 257 -9.80 5.09 -3.08
N ILE A 258 -8.54 5.13 -3.49
CA ILE A 258 -7.38 4.90 -2.63
C ILE A 258 -6.48 6.13 -2.57
N GLY A 259 -6.07 6.64 -3.74
CA GLY A 259 -5.16 7.76 -3.84
C GLY A 259 -5.86 9.10 -3.96
N VAL A 260 -5.17 10.13 -3.48
CA VAL A 260 -5.60 11.53 -3.55
C VAL A 260 -4.45 12.39 -4.05
N LEU A 261 -3.79 11.94 -5.13
CA LEU A 261 -2.62 12.61 -5.71
C LEU A 261 -2.98 13.97 -6.32
N THR A 262 -4.24 14.11 -6.77
CA THR A 262 -4.77 15.33 -7.38
C THR A 262 -6.02 15.79 -6.65
N GLY A 263 -6.12 17.08 -6.40
CA GLY A 263 -7.33 17.74 -5.93
C GLY A 263 -8.26 18.07 -7.09
N GLY A 264 -9.45 18.61 -6.80
CA GLY A 264 -10.41 19.07 -7.79
C GLY A 264 -11.86 18.79 -7.39
N GLU A 265 -12.79 19.20 -8.25
CA GLU A 265 -14.21 18.93 -8.13
C GLU A 265 -14.60 17.71 -8.97
N VAL A 266 -15.57 16.94 -8.49
CA VAL A 266 -16.10 15.77 -9.19
C VAL A 266 -17.59 15.92 -9.34
N ASN A 267 -18.09 15.77 -10.57
CA ASN A 267 -19.54 15.72 -10.82
C ASN A 267 -20.10 14.40 -10.33
N PRO A 268 -21.02 14.36 -9.34
CA PRO A 268 -21.58 13.13 -8.80
C PRO A 268 -22.65 12.50 -9.69
N ILE A 269 -23.20 13.20 -10.69
CA ILE A 269 -24.31 12.72 -11.53
C ILE A 269 -24.00 11.34 -12.17
N PRO A 270 -22.80 11.08 -12.73
CA PRO A 270 -22.50 9.76 -13.28
C PRO A 270 -22.54 8.61 -12.25
N ILE A 271 -22.26 8.88 -10.99
CA ILE A 271 -22.37 7.90 -9.89
C ILE A 271 -23.82 7.45 -9.77
N LEU A 272 -24.75 8.43 -9.68
CA LEU A 272 -26.18 8.16 -9.59
C LEU A 272 -26.70 7.46 -10.85
N MET A 273 -26.41 8.01 -12.03
CA MET A 273 -26.98 7.55 -13.31
C MET A 273 -26.52 6.15 -13.71
N LYS A 274 -25.35 5.72 -13.25
CA LYS A 274 -24.82 4.38 -13.50
C LYS A 274 -24.98 3.43 -12.30
N GLY A 275 -25.48 3.91 -11.16
CA GLY A 275 -25.54 3.10 -9.92
C GLY A 275 -24.15 2.60 -9.47
N VAL A 276 -23.08 3.40 -9.70
CA VAL A 276 -21.70 3.03 -9.37
C VAL A 276 -21.48 3.11 -7.88
N THR A 277 -20.79 2.11 -7.31
CA THR A 277 -20.26 2.20 -5.96
C THR A 277 -18.90 2.88 -5.99
N VAL A 278 -18.76 4.03 -5.32
CA VAL A 278 -17.45 4.67 -5.07
C VAL A 278 -17.14 4.48 -3.59
N GLN A 279 -16.16 3.63 -3.31
CA GLN A 279 -15.80 3.25 -1.95
C GLN A 279 -14.38 3.71 -1.61
N GLY A 280 -14.24 4.50 -0.54
CA GLY A 280 -12.94 4.82 0.04
C GLY A 280 -12.29 3.57 0.65
N ILE A 281 -11.04 3.30 0.29
CA ILE A 281 -10.26 2.18 0.82
C ILE A 281 -9.14 2.74 1.70
N PHE A 282 -9.19 2.39 2.97
CA PHE A 282 -8.19 2.80 3.95
C PHE A 282 -7.38 1.60 4.41
N VAL A 283 -6.45 1.13 3.57
CA VAL A 283 -5.61 -0.07 3.79
C VAL A 283 -6.45 -1.32 4.09
N GLY A 284 -6.36 -1.89 5.30
CA GLY A 284 -7.14 -3.04 5.73
C GLY A 284 -6.77 -3.53 7.13
N SER A 285 -7.56 -4.46 7.63
CA SER A 285 -7.39 -5.08 8.96
C SER A 285 -6.27 -6.14 8.97
N ARG A 286 -5.86 -6.56 10.19
CA ARG A 286 -5.02 -7.74 10.36
C ARG A 286 -5.66 -8.99 9.75
N GLU A 287 -6.96 -9.20 9.94
CA GLU A 287 -7.71 -10.33 9.34
C GLU A 287 -7.55 -10.36 7.81
N MET A 288 -7.69 -9.21 7.14
CA MET A 288 -7.48 -9.08 5.69
C MET A 288 -6.03 -9.39 5.32
N PHE A 289 -5.06 -8.93 6.11
CA PHE A 289 -3.65 -9.21 5.89
C PHE A 289 -3.34 -10.71 6.00
N GLU A 290 -3.84 -11.38 7.03
CA GLU A 290 -3.67 -12.82 7.22
C GLU A 290 -4.36 -13.62 6.10
N ALA A 291 -5.56 -13.23 5.66
CA ALA A 291 -6.26 -13.84 4.52
C ALA A 291 -5.46 -13.69 3.21
N MET A 292 -4.96 -12.49 2.96
CA MET A 292 -4.08 -12.20 1.82
C MET A 292 -2.80 -13.06 1.85
N ASN A 293 -2.15 -13.17 3.01
CA ASN A 293 -0.93 -13.97 3.16
C ASN A 293 -1.15 -15.45 2.85
N ARG A 294 -2.32 -16.00 3.21
CA ARG A 294 -2.69 -17.38 2.80
C ARG A 294 -2.78 -17.50 1.28
N ALA A 295 -3.41 -16.54 0.60
CA ALA A 295 -3.52 -16.54 -0.86
C ALA A 295 -2.16 -16.36 -1.55
N ILE A 296 -1.31 -15.45 -1.05
CA ILE A 296 0.06 -15.23 -1.52
C ILE A 296 0.88 -16.53 -1.38
N THR A 297 0.78 -17.18 -0.24
CA THR A 297 1.52 -18.45 0.03
C THR A 297 1.06 -19.57 -0.90
N LEU A 298 -0.24 -19.75 -1.06
CA LEU A 298 -0.81 -20.80 -1.91
C LEU A 298 -0.39 -20.66 -3.37
N ASN A 299 -0.31 -19.42 -3.86
CA ASN A 299 -0.02 -19.12 -5.26
C ASN A 299 1.47 -18.83 -5.53
N GLY A 300 2.32 -18.83 -4.51
CA GLY A 300 3.74 -18.49 -4.65
C GLY A 300 3.97 -17.07 -5.19
N LEU A 301 3.02 -16.14 -4.95
CA LEU A 301 3.10 -14.79 -5.49
C LEU A 301 4.29 -14.05 -4.87
N LYS A 302 5.04 -13.33 -5.72
CA LYS A 302 6.15 -12.47 -5.33
C LYS A 302 5.86 -11.01 -5.64
N PRO A 303 6.07 -10.10 -4.68
CA PRO A 303 5.97 -8.66 -4.88
C PRO A 303 6.93 -8.14 -5.96
N ILE A 304 6.54 -7.07 -6.63
CA ILE A 304 7.39 -6.39 -7.61
C ILE A 304 8.14 -5.26 -6.92
N ILE A 305 9.45 -5.42 -6.78
CA ILE A 305 10.37 -4.43 -6.20
C ILE A 305 11.11 -3.72 -7.33
N ASP A 306 11.08 -2.39 -7.31
CA ASP A 306 11.83 -1.54 -8.24
C ASP A 306 13.30 -1.46 -7.85
N ARG A 307 13.54 -1.12 -6.59
CA ARG A 307 14.90 -0.95 -6.06
C ARG A 307 14.95 -1.19 -4.55
N VAL A 308 16.06 -1.76 -4.12
CA VAL A 308 16.44 -1.88 -2.71
C VAL A 308 17.56 -0.87 -2.43
N PHE A 309 17.41 -0.09 -1.38
CA PHE A 309 18.42 0.84 -0.87
C PHE A 309 18.90 0.36 0.50
N PRO A 310 20.13 0.66 0.91
CA PRO A 310 20.54 0.53 2.31
C PRO A 310 19.64 1.38 3.23
N PHE A 311 19.37 0.94 4.46
CA PHE A 311 18.58 1.71 5.43
C PHE A 311 19.08 3.14 5.61
N ALA A 312 20.41 3.32 5.64
CA ALA A 312 21.03 4.64 5.75
C ALA A 312 20.69 5.62 4.60
N GLU A 313 20.19 5.10 3.48
CA GLU A 313 19.83 5.88 2.29
C GLU A 313 18.33 6.20 2.21
N LEU A 314 17.59 6.17 3.33
CA LEU A 314 16.16 6.53 3.37
C LEU A 314 15.87 7.89 2.67
N PRO A 315 16.65 8.97 2.85
CA PRO A 315 16.39 10.22 2.13
C PRO A 315 16.50 10.07 0.60
N GLN A 316 17.47 9.30 0.10
CA GLN A 316 17.65 9.02 -1.34
C GLN A 316 16.49 8.18 -1.89
N ALA A 317 16.04 7.18 -1.13
CA ALA A 317 14.89 6.35 -1.50
C ALA A 317 13.58 7.19 -1.61
N LEU A 318 13.37 8.16 -0.70
CA LEU A 318 12.25 9.11 -0.77
C LEU A 318 12.35 10.02 -1.99
N ARG A 319 13.55 10.52 -2.34
CA ARG A 319 13.76 11.32 -3.57
C ARG A 319 13.52 10.49 -4.83
N HIS A 320 13.90 9.21 -4.81
CA HIS A 320 13.58 8.30 -5.91
C HIS A 320 12.07 8.09 -6.06
N MET A 321 11.33 7.96 -4.95
CA MET A 321 9.87 7.92 -4.98
C MET A 321 9.27 9.22 -5.54
N GLU A 322 9.77 10.37 -5.12
CA GLU A 322 9.33 11.70 -5.56
C GLU A 322 9.48 11.90 -7.07
N SER A 323 10.51 11.31 -7.70
CA SER A 323 10.72 11.37 -9.14
C SER A 323 9.63 10.65 -9.97
N GLY A 324 8.85 9.73 -9.35
CA GLY A 324 7.85 8.91 -10.04
C GLY A 324 8.43 7.90 -11.04
N ALA A 325 9.77 7.72 -11.06
CA ALA A 325 10.43 6.83 -12.01
C ALA A 325 10.22 5.34 -11.70
N HIS A 326 9.96 4.99 -10.46
CA HIS A 326 9.85 3.61 -9.96
C HIS A 326 8.70 2.81 -10.61
N PHE A 327 8.86 1.49 -10.63
CA PHE A 327 7.86 0.51 -11.04
C PHE A 327 7.68 -0.54 -9.94
N GLY A 328 6.59 -0.46 -9.19
CA GLY A 328 6.37 -1.30 -8.01
C GLY A 328 6.82 -0.64 -6.72
N LYS A 329 7.43 -1.41 -5.83
CA LYS A 329 7.79 -0.98 -4.48
C LYS A 329 9.28 -0.57 -4.37
N ILE A 330 9.54 0.43 -3.55
CA ILE A 330 10.88 0.84 -3.14
C ILE A 330 11.09 0.31 -1.72
N VAL A 331 12.22 -0.33 -1.48
CA VAL A 331 12.52 -1.05 -0.25
C VAL A 331 13.84 -0.56 0.33
N LEU A 332 13.97 -0.64 1.66
CA LEU A 332 15.21 -0.45 2.38
C LEU A 332 15.60 -1.77 3.04
N SER A 333 16.87 -2.12 3.01
CA SER A 333 17.43 -3.28 3.73
C SER A 333 18.33 -2.85 4.89
N ALA A 334 18.39 -3.66 5.95
CA ALA A 334 19.23 -3.45 7.13
C ALA A 334 20.73 -3.54 6.80
#